data_3f05c852b7f184c9f68b3e5e6519655f
#
_entry.id   3f05c852b7f184c9f68b3e5e6519655f
#
_cell.length_a   1.000
_cell.length_b   1.000
_cell.length_c   1.000
_cell.angle_alpha   90.00
_cell.angle_beta   90.00
_cell.angle_gamma   90.00
#
_symmetry.space_group_name_H-M   'P 1'
#
loop_
_entity.id
_entity.type
_entity.pdbx_description
1 polymer ?
#
loop_
_entity_poly.entity_id
_entity_poly.type
_entity_poly.pdbx_seq_one_letter_code
_entity_poly.pdbx_strand_id
1 'polypeptide(L)'
;VTTTLTLISKPDCHLCDDARAVIDQVTAPLGDKAPVREELSILDDPALFDRYWEEIPVVLINGKVHNYWRIDPARLARALEEAR
;
A
#
# COMPACT_ATOMS: atom_id res chain seq x y z
N VAL A 1 19.34 2.05 -2.52
CA VAL A 1 18.17 1.57 -3.28
C VAL A 1 16.90 2.06 -2.61
N THR A 2 16.01 2.68 -3.38
CA THR A 2 14.76 3.23 -2.86
C THR A 2 13.64 2.21 -2.96
N THR A 3 12.96 1.97 -1.85
CA THR A 3 11.78 1.12 -1.81
C THR A 3 10.55 1.96 -2.16
N THR A 4 9.69 1.46 -3.02
CA THR A 4 8.43 2.12 -3.38
C THR A 4 7.26 1.32 -2.81
N LEU A 5 6.39 2.01 -2.06
CA LEU A 5 5.15 1.46 -1.54
C LEU A 5 3.98 2.06 -2.30
N THR A 6 3.17 1.22 -2.92
CA THR A 6 2.01 1.66 -3.71
C THR A 6 0.73 1.18 -3.04
N LEU A 7 -0.21 2.08 -2.81
CA LEU A 7 -1.55 1.74 -2.34
C LEU A 7 -2.52 1.86 -3.50
N ILE A 8 -3.21 0.77 -3.81
CA ILE A 8 -4.29 0.76 -4.81
C ILE A 8 -5.61 0.90 -4.05
N SER A 9 -6.35 1.94 -4.36
CA SER A 9 -7.54 2.30 -3.60
C SER A 9 -8.68 2.76 -4.51
N LYS A 10 -9.78 3.20 -3.89
CA LYS A 10 -10.88 3.90 -4.58
C LYS A 10 -11.42 4.98 -3.65
N PRO A 11 -12.17 5.98 -4.19
CA PRO A 11 -12.88 6.94 -3.35
C PRO A 11 -13.93 6.24 -2.46
N ASP A 12 -14.21 6.85 -1.29
CA ASP A 12 -15.25 6.41 -0.36
C ASP A 12 -15.10 4.96 0.10
N CYS A 13 -13.86 4.59 0.42
CA CYS A 13 -13.52 3.23 0.84
C CYS A 13 -12.98 3.25 2.27
N HIS A 14 -13.75 2.69 3.23
CA HIS A 14 -13.34 2.65 4.62
C HIS A 14 -12.10 1.78 4.85
N LEU A 15 -12.02 0.65 4.17
CA LEU A 15 -10.84 -0.22 4.28
C LEU A 15 -9.60 0.44 3.70
N CYS A 16 -9.78 1.27 2.69
CA CYS A 16 -8.66 2.05 2.15
C CYS A 16 -8.18 3.10 3.14
N ASP A 17 -9.11 3.73 3.87
CA ASP A 17 -8.75 4.68 4.93
C ASP A 17 -7.99 3.96 6.05
N ASP A 18 -8.42 2.77 6.44
CA ASP A 18 -7.72 1.95 7.42
C ASP A 18 -6.32 1.58 6.93
N ALA A 19 -6.19 1.23 5.65
CA ALA A 19 -4.90 0.91 5.06
C ALA A 19 -3.95 2.11 5.09
N ARG A 20 -4.44 3.31 4.78
CA ARG A 20 -3.63 4.53 4.88
C ARG A 20 -3.14 4.76 6.30
N ALA A 21 -4.01 4.57 7.28
CA ALA A 21 -3.64 4.73 8.68
C ALA A 21 -2.55 3.74 9.10
N VAL A 22 -2.65 2.48 8.67
CA VAL A 22 -1.63 1.47 8.93
C VAL A 22 -0.30 1.85 8.29
N ILE A 23 -0.34 2.29 7.02
CA ILE A 23 0.86 2.72 6.30
C ILE A 23 1.53 3.89 7.03
N ASP A 24 0.73 4.88 7.46
CA ASP A 24 1.24 6.03 8.21
C ASP A 24 1.90 5.58 9.51
N GLN A 25 1.25 4.69 10.24
CA GLN A 25 1.74 4.17 11.51
C GLN A 25 3.08 3.45 11.34
N VAL A 26 3.21 2.66 10.28
CA VAL A 26 4.40 1.85 10.03
C VAL A 26 5.55 2.71 9.48
N THR A 27 5.25 3.67 8.61
CA THR A 27 6.30 4.44 7.93
C THR A 27 6.80 5.64 8.73
N ALA A 28 5.97 6.22 9.60
CA ALA A 28 6.38 7.39 10.39
C ALA A 28 7.67 7.17 11.18
N PRO A 29 7.86 6.04 11.90
CA PRO A 29 9.10 5.81 12.63
C PRO A 29 10.34 5.64 11.77
N LEU A 30 10.18 5.40 10.47
CA LEU A 30 11.31 5.12 9.58
C LEU A 30 12.08 6.37 9.17
N GLY A 31 11.47 7.55 9.30
CA GLY A 31 12.13 8.79 8.93
C GLY A 31 12.68 8.76 7.52
N ASP A 32 14.00 9.00 7.38
CA ASP A 32 14.66 9.02 6.07
C ASP A 32 14.69 7.66 5.37
N LYS A 33 14.42 6.58 6.10
CA LYS A 33 14.38 5.22 5.55
C LYS A 33 12.98 4.81 5.08
N ALA A 34 12.00 5.70 5.19
CA ALA A 34 10.65 5.42 4.73
C ALA A 34 10.64 5.22 3.20
N PRO A 35 9.76 4.35 2.70
CA PRO A 35 9.65 4.15 1.26
C PRO A 35 9.09 5.40 0.57
N VAL A 36 9.36 5.52 -0.73
CA VAL A 36 8.59 6.44 -1.57
C VAL A 36 7.17 5.91 -1.62
N ARG A 37 6.21 6.79 -1.35
CA ARG A 37 4.81 6.40 -1.25
C ARG A 37 4.03 6.96 -2.42
N GLU A 38 3.25 6.09 -3.09
CA GLU A 38 2.31 6.51 -4.11
C GLU A 38 0.96 5.86 -3.89
N GLU A 39 -0.09 6.52 -4.31
CA GLU A 39 -1.43 5.99 -4.23
C GLU A 39 -2.08 6.09 -5.60
N LEU A 40 -2.66 4.98 -6.07
CA LEU A 40 -3.33 4.90 -7.35
C LEU A 40 -4.78 4.49 -7.12
N SER A 41 -5.69 5.13 -7.86
CA SER A 41 -7.11 4.76 -7.80
C SER A 41 -7.44 3.81 -8.93
N ILE A 42 -8.26 2.78 -8.64
CA ILE A 42 -8.75 1.88 -9.68
C ILE A 42 -9.63 2.62 -10.70
N LEU A 43 -10.14 3.81 -10.36
CA LEU A 43 -10.94 4.61 -11.29
C LEU A 43 -10.11 5.36 -12.31
N ASP A 44 -8.80 5.50 -12.07
CA ASP A 44 -7.92 6.26 -12.96
C ASP A 44 -7.38 5.43 -14.12
N ASP A 45 -7.46 4.10 -14.02
CA ASP A 45 -6.90 3.21 -15.03
C ASP A 45 -7.74 1.94 -15.15
N PRO A 46 -8.36 1.67 -16.31
CA PRO A 46 -9.17 0.45 -16.48
C PRO A 46 -8.42 -0.84 -16.20
N ALA A 47 -7.11 -0.88 -16.45
CA ALA A 47 -6.31 -2.08 -16.18
C ALA A 47 -6.20 -2.32 -14.67
N LEU A 48 -6.07 -1.26 -13.88
CA LEU A 48 -6.07 -1.37 -12.41
C LEU A 48 -7.44 -1.83 -11.90
N PHE A 49 -8.51 -1.28 -12.45
CA PHE A 49 -9.86 -1.69 -12.09
C PHE A 49 -10.06 -3.19 -12.34
N ASP A 50 -9.77 -3.65 -13.54
CA ASP A 50 -9.97 -5.05 -13.91
C ASP A 50 -9.19 -6.00 -13.03
N ARG A 51 -7.98 -5.61 -12.63
CA ARG A 51 -7.09 -6.47 -11.87
C ARG A 51 -7.41 -6.47 -10.37
N TYR A 52 -7.78 -5.32 -9.79
CA TYR A 52 -7.80 -5.17 -8.34
C TYR A 52 -9.16 -4.83 -7.73
N TRP A 53 -10.22 -4.64 -8.50
CA TRP A 53 -11.46 -4.10 -7.97
C TRP A 53 -12.06 -4.91 -6.82
N GLU A 54 -11.83 -6.22 -6.79
CA GLU A 54 -12.31 -7.09 -5.72
C GLU A 54 -11.36 -7.16 -4.52
N GLU A 55 -10.13 -6.69 -4.69
CA GLU A 55 -9.08 -6.88 -3.69
C GLU A 55 -8.67 -5.59 -2.96
N ILE A 56 -9.19 -4.44 -3.37
CA ILE A 56 -8.82 -3.16 -2.75
C ILE A 56 -9.21 -3.13 -1.28
N PRO A 57 -8.40 -2.47 -0.42
CA PRO A 57 -7.12 -1.84 -0.75
C PRO A 57 -6.02 -2.87 -0.97
N VAL A 58 -5.13 -2.60 -1.92
CA VAL A 58 -3.97 -3.45 -2.20
C VAL A 58 -2.70 -2.66 -1.93
N VAL A 59 -1.77 -3.27 -1.20
CA VAL A 59 -0.45 -2.69 -0.97
C VAL A 59 0.57 -3.44 -1.79
N LEU A 60 1.31 -2.69 -2.61
CA LEU A 60 2.41 -3.22 -3.41
C LEU A 60 3.73 -2.71 -2.83
N ILE A 61 4.74 -3.56 -2.79
CA ILE A 61 6.10 -3.17 -2.44
C ILE A 61 6.99 -3.47 -3.64
N ASN A 62 7.59 -2.43 -4.19
CA ASN A 62 8.41 -2.53 -5.41
C ASN A 62 7.67 -3.25 -6.55
N GLY A 63 6.37 -2.94 -6.70
CA GLY A 63 5.55 -3.48 -7.77
C GLY A 63 4.96 -4.86 -7.53
N LYS A 64 5.26 -5.47 -6.38
CA LYS A 64 4.73 -6.80 -6.05
C LYS A 64 3.66 -6.70 -4.97
N VAL A 65 2.56 -7.43 -5.14
CA VAL A 65 1.49 -7.46 -4.15
C VAL A 65 2.03 -7.99 -2.83
N HIS A 66 1.90 -7.17 -1.80
CA HIS A 66 2.30 -7.54 -0.44
C HIS A 66 1.09 -8.02 0.37
N ASN A 67 0.01 -7.26 0.35
CA ASN A 67 -1.18 -7.57 1.14
C ASN A 67 -2.39 -6.86 0.52
N TYR A 68 -3.59 -7.34 0.86
CA TYR A 68 -4.83 -6.75 0.36
C TYR A 68 -5.93 -6.86 1.42
N TRP A 69 -7.03 -6.11 1.22
CA TRP A 69 -8.16 -5.97 2.14
C TRP A 69 -7.75 -5.35 3.47
N ARG A 70 -7.33 -6.13 4.43
CA ARG A 70 -6.88 -5.64 5.74
C ARG A 70 -5.36 -5.72 5.83
N ILE A 71 -4.74 -4.58 6.02
CA ILE A 71 -3.28 -4.48 6.03
C ILE A 71 -2.79 -4.70 7.46
N ASP A 72 -1.94 -5.72 7.64
CA ASP A 72 -1.34 -6.05 8.93
C ASP A 72 -0.10 -5.18 9.15
N PRO A 73 -0.10 -4.32 10.19
CA PRO A 73 1.03 -3.42 10.42
C PRO A 73 2.35 -4.13 10.70
N ALA A 74 2.34 -5.21 11.48
CA ALA A 74 3.57 -5.96 11.78
C ALA A 74 4.15 -6.60 10.53
N ARG A 75 3.29 -7.18 9.70
CA ARG A 75 3.71 -7.79 8.45
C ARG A 75 4.26 -6.77 7.46
N LEU A 76 3.62 -5.60 7.39
CA LEU A 76 4.08 -4.51 6.53
C LEU A 76 5.45 -4.00 6.99
N ALA A 77 5.63 -3.79 8.29
CA ALA A 77 6.90 -3.33 8.84
C ALA A 77 8.04 -4.29 8.49
N ARG A 78 7.79 -5.60 8.64
CA ARG A 78 8.79 -6.62 8.32
C ARG A 78 9.12 -6.62 6.83
N ALA A 79 8.10 -6.53 5.98
CA ALA A 79 8.29 -6.54 4.53
C ALA A 79 9.10 -5.33 4.06
N LEU A 80 8.85 -4.16 4.63
CA LEU A 80 9.61 -2.95 4.30
C LEU A 80 11.06 -3.08 4.77
N GLU A 81 11.29 -3.68 5.92
CA GLU A 81 12.64 -3.92 6.42
C GLU A 81 13.40 -4.87 5.50
N GLU A 82 12.77 -5.95 5.04
CA GLU A 82 13.39 -6.91 4.13
C GLU A 82 13.64 -6.34 2.73
N ALA A 83 12.85 -5.36 2.32
CA ALA A 83 12.96 -4.76 0.99
C ALA A 83 14.08 -3.72 0.86
N ARG A 84 14.68 -3.33 1.97
CA ARG A 84 15.77 -2.32 1.96
C ARG A 84 17.08 -2.90 1.51
#